data_be558245864c3924a6660e68effdda7e
#
_entry.id   be558245864c3924a6660e68effdda7e
#
_cell.length_a   1.000
_cell.length_b   1.000
_cell.length_c   1.000
_cell.angle_alpha   90.00
_cell.angle_beta   90.00
_cell.angle_gamma   90.00
#
_symmetry.space_group_name_H-M   'P 1'
#
loop_
_entity.id
_entity.type
_entity.pdbx_description
1 polymer ?
#
loop_
_entity_poly.entity_id
_entity_poly.type
_entity_poly.pdbx_seq_one_letter_code
_entity_poly.pdbx_strand_id
1 'polypeptide(L)'
;MKKWIIRIVAAVAVLAIVVVVVLFFFLGDIVKKGVEVVGPQVTRVEVRLDGAKLSPFSGQGTLKGFFVGNPPGFNTPSAVKVGEMDIKLKLGSLRSDKVVIEHLRVTSPEITYEGGLKFSGSNLGKIQANVEEFTGSSKPDDKSQRKLQVNELLIQNAKLTVSVKGLGTKTVTVPDIQLRDLGTDPDGITAAELTKKITQAVLGRVSSTVTSVVADLGKLGKNIGQEAVGTVKDVGEGVGKAVKGIFKK
;
A
#
# COMPACT_ATOMS: atom_id res chain seq x y z
N MET A 1 51.29 -31.64 -12.66
CA MET A 1 50.57 -31.20 -11.44
C MET A 1 50.00 -29.78 -11.58
N LYS A 2 50.78 -28.75 -11.95
CA LYS A 2 50.28 -27.33 -12.08
C LYS A 2 49.03 -27.16 -13.00
N LYS A 3 48.99 -27.81 -14.16
CA LYS A 3 47.87 -27.67 -15.11
C LYS A 3 46.55 -28.27 -14.58
N TRP A 4 46.61 -29.27 -13.72
CA TRP A 4 45.41 -29.89 -13.13
C TRP A 4 44.83 -29.04 -12.01
N ILE A 5 45.69 -28.42 -11.19
CA ILE A 5 45.30 -27.46 -10.16
C ILE A 5 44.62 -26.22 -10.79
N ILE A 6 45.17 -25.71 -11.90
CA ILE A 6 44.56 -24.57 -12.63
C ILE A 6 43.15 -24.92 -13.15
N ARG A 7 42.97 -26.13 -13.67
CA ARG A 7 41.67 -26.60 -14.14
C ARG A 7 40.65 -26.74 -13.01
N ILE A 8 41.06 -27.24 -11.86
CA ILE A 8 40.21 -27.33 -10.65
C ILE A 8 39.81 -25.94 -10.17
N VAL A 9 40.79 -25.02 -10.04
CA VAL A 9 40.53 -23.65 -9.62
C VAL A 9 39.55 -22.95 -10.62
N ALA A 10 39.76 -23.10 -11.90
CA ALA A 10 38.85 -22.57 -12.92
C ALA A 10 37.44 -23.17 -12.83
N ALA A 11 37.32 -24.48 -12.62
CA ALA A 11 36.03 -25.13 -12.44
C ALA A 11 35.28 -24.64 -11.19
N VAL A 12 36.02 -24.48 -10.07
CA VAL A 12 35.46 -23.94 -8.82
C VAL A 12 35.04 -22.48 -9.00
N ALA A 13 35.84 -21.68 -9.71
CA ALA A 13 35.46 -20.27 -10.00
C ALA A 13 34.21 -20.19 -10.88
N VAL A 14 34.10 -21.00 -11.92
CA VAL A 14 32.90 -21.07 -12.76
C VAL A 14 31.68 -21.52 -11.95
N LEU A 15 31.82 -22.55 -11.11
CA LEU A 15 30.74 -23.01 -10.23
C LEU A 15 30.31 -21.91 -9.26
N ALA A 16 31.24 -21.18 -8.68
CA ALA A 16 30.93 -20.05 -7.79
C ALA A 16 30.15 -18.95 -8.52
N ILE A 17 30.57 -18.63 -9.76
CA ILE A 17 29.83 -17.64 -10.59
C ILE A 17 28.41 -18.12 -10.89
N VAL A 18 28.23 -19.39 -11.26
CA VAL A 18 26.91 -19.97 -11.53
C VAL A 18 26.03 -19.92 -10.28
N VAL A 19 26.56 -20.27 -9.11
CA VAL A 19 25.82 -20.18 -7.84
C VAL A 19 25.39 -18.73 -7.55
N VAL A 20 26.26 -17.77 -7.76
CA VAL A 20 25.93 -16.35 -7.57
C VAL A 20 24.84 -15.89 -8.53
N VAL A 21 24.93 -16.27 -9.80
CA VAL A 21 23.91 -15.95 -10.82
C VAL A 21 22.56 -16.57 -10.45
N VAL A 22 22.54 -17.83 -10.04
CA VAL A 22 21.33 -18.52 -9.59
C VAL A 22 20.73 -17.81 -8.37
N LEU A 23 21.53 -17.46 -7.37
CA LEU A 23 21.06 -16.72 -6.20
C LEU A 23 20.50 -15.35 -6.56
N PHE A 24 21.09 -14.66 -7.54
CA PHE A 24 20.63 -13.35 -7.99
C PHE A 24 19.19 -13.41 -8.55
N PHE A 25 18.89 -14.42 -9.34
CA PHE A 25 17.54 -14.61 -9.88
C PHE A 25 16.56 -15.18 -8.85
N PHE A 26 17.00 -16.11 -8.00
CA PHE A 26 16.13 -16.79 -7.03
C PHE A 26 15.66 -15.90 -5.88
N LEU A 27 16.47 -14.95 -5.39
CA LEU A 27 16.09 -14.08 -4.29
C LEU A 27 14.89 -13.20 -4.64
N GLY A 28 14.83 -12.68 -5.86
CA GLY A 28 13.70 -11.89 -6.34
C GLY A 28 12.40 -12.69 -6.36
N ASP A 29 12.46 -13.92 -6.89
CA ASP A 29 11.30 -14.80 -6.98
C ASP A 29 10.77 -15.23 -5.61
N ILE A 30 11.64 -15.45 -4.63
CA ILE A 30 11.25 -15.76 -3.24
C ILE A 30 10.46 -14.58 -2.65
N VAL A 31 10.94 -13.35 -2.82
CA VAL A 31 10.24 -12.16 -2.34
C VAL A 31 8.89 -11.99 -3.04
N LYS A 32 8.88 -12.11 -4.36
CA LYS A 32 7.65 -12.03 -5.16
C LYS A 32 6.62 -13.07 -4.69
N LYS A 33 7.00 -14.35 -4.61
CA LYS A 33 6.11 -15.40 -4.13
C LYS A 33 5.64 -15.16 -2.69
N GLY A 34 6.52 -14.68 -1.81
CA GLY A 34 6.15 -14.33 -0.44
C GLY A 34 5.03 -13.28 -0.40
N VAL A 35 5.15 -12.21 -1.19
CA VAL A 35 4.13 -11.16 -1.29
C VAL A 35 2.83 -11.70 -1.88
N GLU A 36 2.90 -12.47 -2.97
CA GLU A 36 1.73 -12.98 -3.70
C GLU A 36 1.00 -14.13 -2.97
N VAL A 37 1.66 -14.82 -2.05
CA VAL A 37 1.03 -15.87 -1.22
C VAL A 37 0.48 -15.29 0.07
N VAL A 38 1.29 -14.54 0.81
CA VAL A 38 0.89 -14.01 2.13
C VAL A 38 -0.08 -12.83 1.98
N GLY A 39 0.15 -11.95 1.01
CA GLY A 39 -0.67 -10.77 0.80
C GLY A 39 -2.17 -11.07 0.70
N PRO A 40 -2.61 -11.93 -0.25
CA PRO A 40 -4.02 -12.29 -0.38
C PRO A 40 -4.60 -13.01 0.83
N GLN A 41 -3.81 -13.82 1.54
CA GLN A 41 -4.26 -14.50 2.75
C GLN A 41 -4.62 -13.51 3.85
N VAL A 42 -3.80 -12.46 4.01
CA VAL A 42 -3.97 -11.45 5.06
C VAL A 42 -5.02 -10.40 4.70
N THR A 43 -5.02 -9.94 3.45
CA THR A 43 -5.88 -8.83 3.01
C THR A 43 -7.23 -9.28 2.45
N ARG A 44 -7.34 -10.55 2.05
CA ARG A 44 -8.49 -11.15 1.32
C ARG A 44 -8.82 -10.42 0.00
N VAL A 45 -7.81 -9.79 -0.58
CA VAL A 45 -7.88 -9.20 -1.92
C VAL A 45 -6.69 -9.63 -2.74
N GLU A 46 -6.73 -9.41 -4.05
CA GLU A 46 -5.58 -9.66 -4.90
C GLU A 46 -4.38 -8.81 -4.46
N VAL A 47 -3.22 -9.44 -4.28
CA VAL A 47 -1.95 -8.76 -4.05
C VAL A 47 -0.93 -9.32 -5.04
N ARG A 48 -0.30 -8.44 -5.80
CA ARG A 48 0.69 -8.80 -6.83
C ARG A 48 1.95 -7.98 -6.67
N LEU A 49 3.04 -8.56 -7.14
CA LEU A 49 4.32 -7.90 -7.32
C LEU A 49 4.86 -8.29 -8.70
N ASP A 50 5.04 -7.34 -9.62
CA ASP A 50 5.50 -7.65 -10.97
C ASP A 50 6.89 -8.25 -10.98
N GLY A 51 7.78 -7.75 -10.12
CA GLY A 51 9.11 -8.30 -9.97
C GLY A 51 9.88 -7.77 -8.78
N ALA A 52 10.91 -8.52 -8.41
CA ALA A 52 11.89 -8.11 -7.40
C ALA A 52 13.30 -8.39 -7.94
N LYS A 53 14.21 -7.43 -7.78
CA LYS A 53 15.63 -7.57 -8.08
C LYS A 53 16.43 -7.31 -6.83
N LEU A 54 17.22 -8.26 -6.39
CA LEU A 54 18.00 -8.19 -5.16
C LEU A 54 19.45 -8.56 -5.45
N SER A 55 20.38 -7.71 -5.02
CA SER A 55 21.81 -8.00 -5.10
C SER A 55 22.22 -8.97 -4.01
N PRO A 56 22.78 -10.14 -4.35
CA PRO A 56 23.26 -11.13 -3.37
C PRO A 56 24.52 -10.67 -2.63
N PHE A 57 25.14 -9.57 -3.06
CA PHE A 57 26.36 -9.04 -2.45
C PHE A 57 26.07 -7.91 -1.46
N SER A 58 25.16 -6.99 -1.82
CA SER A 58 24.86 -5.82 -0.99
C SER A 58 23.54 -5.94 -0.22
N GLY A 59 22.65 -6.88 -0.61
CA GLY A 59 21.29 -6.97 -0.09
C GLY A 59 20.37 -5.84 -0.54
N GLN A 60 20.85 -4.91 -1.37
CA GLN A 60 20.04 -3.85 -1.94
C GLN A 60 19.23 -4.40 -3.10
N GLY A 61 18.04 -3.85 -3.27
CA GLY A 61 17.18 -4.24 -4.37
C GLY A 61 16.02 -3.31 -4.60
N THR A 62 15.28 -3.64 -5.65
CA THR A 62 14.12 -2.91 -6.10
C THR A 62 12.96 -3.87 -6.29
N LEU A 63 11.80 -3.51 -5.75
CA LEU A 63 10.52 -4.20 -5.95
C LEU A 63 9.69 -3.36 -6.91
N LYS A 64 9.10 -3.98 -7.94
CA LYS A 64 8.36 -3.27 -8.99
C LYS A 64 6.92 -3.75 -9.08
N GLY A 65 6.02 -2.81 -9.37
CA GLY A 65 4.64 -3.09 -9.69
C GLY A 65 3.86 -3.72 -8.54
N PHE A 66 4.04 -3.21 -7.30
CA PHE A 66 3.23 -3.67 -6.18
C PHE A 66 1.79 -3.16 -6.33
N PHE A 67 0.86 -4.09 -6.23
CA PHE A 67 -0.56 -3.88 -6.45
C PHE A 67 -1.38 -4.54 -5.35
N VAL A 68 -2.36 -3.80 -4.84
CA VAL A 68 -3.41 -4.33 -3.95
C VAL A 68 -4.77 -4.01 -4.58
N GLY A 69 -5.52 -5.04 -4.90
CA GLY A 69 -6.86 -4.94 -5.46
C GLY A 69 -7.90 -4.43 -4.46
N ASN A 70 -9.12 -4.32 -4.92
CA ASN A 70 -10.25 -3.95 -4.07
C ASN A 70 -11.05 -5.17 -3.62
N PRO A 71 -11.68 -5.11 -2.43
CA PRO A 71 -12.70 -6.08 -2.05
C PRO A 71 -13.89 -6.03 -3.03
N PRO A 72 -14.69 -7.09 -3.13
CA PRO A 72 -15.91 -7.09 -3.94
C PRO A 72 -16.87 -5.94 -3.57
N GLY A 73 -17.49 -5.33 -4.60
CA GLY A 73 -18.45 -4.23 -4.46
C GLY A 73 -17.85 -2.83 -4.56
N PHE A 74 -16.57 -2.71 -4.94
CA PHE A 74 -15.92 -1.43 -5.27
C PHE A 74 -15.55 -1.40 -6.75
N ASN A 75 -15.57 -0.21 -7.36
CA ASN A 75 -15.41 -0.03 -8.81
C ASN A 75 -14.06 0.54 -9.22
N THR A 76 -13.29 1.11 -8.28
CA THR A 76 -11.95 1.62 -8.59
C THR A 76 -11.00 0.47 -8.89
N PRO A 77 -10.00 0.67 -9.78
CA PRO A 77 -9.14 -0.42 -10.26
C PRO A 77 -8.30 -1.08 -9.16
N SER A 78 -7.96 -0.34 -8.10
CA SER A 78 -7.10 -0.82 -7.02
C SER A 78 -7.27 -0.01 -5.74
N ALA A 79 -6.96 -0.63 -4.62
CA ALA A 79 -6.81 0.05 -3.33
C ALA A 79 -5.45 0.73 -3.20
N VAL A 80 -4.37 0.05 -3.65
CA VAL A 80 -3.00 0.59 -3.61
C VAL A 80 -2.24 0.17 -4.86
N LYS A 81 -1.45 1.11 -5.41
CA LYS A 81 -0.45 0.87 -6.45
C LYS A 81 0.87 1.53 -6.07
N VAL A 82 1.97 0.83 -6.32
CA VAL A 82 3.31 1.37 -6.18
C VAL A 82 4.14 0.95 -7.38
N GLY A 83 4.67 1.91 -8.11
CA GLY A 83 5.50 1.61 -9.29
C GLY A 83 6.82 0.95 -8.91
N GLU A 84 7.53 1.54 -7.95
CA GLU A 84 8.83 1.06 -7.51
C GLU A 84 9.05 1.31 -6.02
N MET A 85 9.70 0.35 -5.34
CA MET A 85 10.12 0.45 -3.95
C MET A 85 11.57 -0.01 -3.81
N ASP A 86 12.35 0.68 -3.00
CA ASP A 86 13.71 0.28 -2.66
C ASP A 86 13.72 -0.55 -1.37
N ILE A 87 14.49 -1.62 -1.38
CA ILE A 87 14.64 -2.50 -0.22
C ILE A 87 16.13 -2.76 0.05
N LYS A 88 16.49 -2.87 1.31
CA LYS A 88 17.80 -3.34 1.74
C LYS A 88 17.66 -4.42 2.80
N LEU A 89 18.16 -5.60 2.50
CA LEU A 89 18.20 -6.76 3.39
C LEU A 89 19.58 -6.91 4.04
N LYS A 90 19.60 -7.27 5.31
CA LYS A 90 20.81 -7.74 5.97
C LYS A 90 21.07 -9.19 5.56
N LEU A 91 21.96 -9.40 4.57
CA LEU A 91 22.18 -10.72 3.96
C LEU A 91 22.50 -11.83 4.98
N GLY A 92 23.25 -11.52 6.02
CA GLY A 92 23.56 -12.49 7.08
C GLY A 92 22.31 -13.03 7.79
N SER A 93 21.23 -12.24 7.84
CA SER A 93 19.99 -12.65 8.49
C SER A 93 19.15 -13.65 7.68
N LEU A 94 19.44 -13.82 6.39
CA LEU A 94 18.72 -14.78 5.55
C LEU A 94 18.92 -16.24 5.95
N ARG A 95 19.95 -16.52 6.75
CA ARG A 95 20.27 -17.85 7.30
C ARG A 95 19.80 -18.03 8.74
N SER A 96 19.23 -17.00 9.35
CA SER A 96 18.70 -17.04 10.71
C SER A 96 17.18 -17.18 10.72
N ASP A 97 16.61 -17.44 11.87
CA ASP A 97 15.16 -17.54 12.07
C ASP A 97 14.46 -16.20 11.88
N LYS A 98 15.20 -15.08 11.99
CA LYS A 98 14.71 -13.72 11.82
C LYS A 98 15.39 -13.03 10.63
N VAL A 99 14.60 -12.68 9.62
CA VAL A 99 15.05 -11.90 8.47
C VAL A 99 14.98 -10.41 8.78
N VAL A 100 16.08 -9.69 8.56
CA VAL A 100 16.17 -8.25 8.86
C VAL A 100 16.14 -7.45 7.54
N ILE A 101 15.15 -6.59 7.43
CA ILE A 101 15.02 -5.55 6.41
C ILE A 101 15.59 -4.26 7.02
N GLU A 102 16.73 -3.80 6.53
CA GLU A 102 17.36 -2.58 7.04
C GLU A 102 16.56 -1.34 6.64
N HIS A 103 16.15 -1.28 5.37
CA HIS A 103 15.35 -0.18 4.83
C HIS A 103 14.31 -0.71 3.84
N LEU A 104 13.10 -0.13 3.90
CA LEU A 104 12.09 -0.24 2.87
C LEU A 104 11.57 1.17 2.57
N ARG A 105 11.83 1.66 1.35
CA ARG A 105 11.40 2.97 0.91
C ARG A 105 10.36 2.83 -0.19
N VAL A 106 9.22 3.48 0.01
CA VAL A 106 8.09 3.53 -0.92
C VAL A 106 7.91 4.96 -1.38
N THR A 107 8.12 5.23 -2.66
CA THR A 107 8.02 6.59 -3.20
C THR A 107 6.79 6.73 -4.07
N SER A 108 6.00 7.77 -3.79
CA SER A 108 4.80 8.14 -4.54
C SER A 108 3.79 7.00 -4.73
N PRO A 109 3.42 6.25 -3.66
CA PRO A 109 2.35 5.27 -3.78
C PRO A 109 1.02 5.97 -4.12
N GLU A 110 0.22 5.31 -4.94
CA GLU A 110 -1.14 5.71 -5.24
C GLU A 110 -2.09 4.90 -4.37
N ILE A 111 -2.84 5.59 -3.51
CA ILE A 111 -3.83 4.99 -2.61
C ILE A 111 -5.21 5.49 -3.04
N THR A 112 -6.16 4.59 -3.19
CA THR A 112 -7.53 4.94 -3.54
C THR A 112 -8.48 4.55 -2.40
N TYR A 113 -9.13 5.57 -1.86
CA TYR A 113 -10.30 5.41 -0.99
C TYR A 113 -11.56 5.45 -1.84
N GLU A 114 -12.36 4.42 -1.77
CA GLU A 114 -13.69 4.38 -2.35
C GLU A 114 -14.71 3.99 -1.28
N GLY A 115 -15.72 4.84 -1.06
CA GLY A 115 -16.69 4.57 -0.03
C GLY A 115 -17.68 5.69 0.21
N GLY A 116 -18.33 5.62 1.38
CA GLY A 116 -19.21 6.66 1.88
C GLY A 116 -18.49 7.56 2.92
N LEU A 117 -19.29 8.17 3.79
CA LEU A 117 -18.77 9.05 4.85
C LEU A 117 -18.07 8.27 5.98
N LYS A 118 -18.38 6.98 6.15
CA LYS A 118 -17.79 6.13 7.19
C LYS A 118 -16.63 5.32 6.61
N PHE A 119 -15.45 5.44 7.21
CA PHE A 119 -14.24 4.74 6.78
C PHE A 119 -14.43 3.22 6.77
N SER A 120 -15.09 2.65 7.78
CA SER A 120 -15.32 1.20 7.90
C SER A 120 -16.11 0.59 6.74
N GLY A 121 -16.93 1.38 6.05
CA GLY A 121 -17.69 0.96 4.87
C GLY A 121 -16.94 1.13 3.55
N SER A 122 -15.69 1.60 3.56
CA SER A 122 -14.87 1.80 2.38
C SER A 122 -14.07 0.54 1.99
N ASN A 123 -13.49 0.56 0.79
CA ASN A 123 -12.55 -0.46 0.35
C ASN A 123 -11.39 -0.64 1.33
N LEU A 124 -10.75 0.46 1.76
CA LEU A 124 -9.64 0.44 2.70
C LEU A 124 -10.07 -0.04 4.10
N GLY A 125 -11.25 0.36 4.56
CA GLY A 125 -11.81 -0.10 5.83
C GLY A 125 -12.09 -1.60 5.84
N LYS A 126 -12.57 -2.17 4.72
CA LYS A 126 -12.75 -3.62 4.59
C LYS A 126 -11.41 -4.37 4.57
N ILE A 127 -10.40 -3.85 3.86
CA ILE A 127 -9.05 -4.43 3.87
C ILE A 127 -8.49 -4.40 5.29
N GLN A 128 -8.63 -3.30 6.02
CA GLN A 128 -8.22 -3.22 7.43
C GLN A 128 -8.89 -4.30 8.29
N ALA A 129 -10.20 -4.44 8.19
CA ALA A 129 -10.95 -5.46 8.93
C ALA A 129 -10.46 -6.89 8.62
N ASN A 130 -10.17 -7.19 7.35
CA ASN A 130 -9.62 -8.48 6.95
C ASN A 130 -8.25 -8.76 7.58
N VAL A 131 -7.35 -7.75 7.60
CA VAL A 131 -6.04 -7.84 8.24
C VAL A 131 -6.18 -8.08 9.75
N GLU A 132 -7.07 -7.35 10.41
CA GLU A 132 -7.32 -7.48 11.84
C GLU A 132 -7.90 -8.85 12.19
N GLU A 133 -8.85 -9.35 11.43
CA GLU A 133 -9.43 -10.68 11.61
C GLU A 133 -8.39 -11.78 11.42
N PHE A 134 -7.59 -11.72 10.35
CA PHE A 134 -6.54 -12.68 10.08
C PHE A 134 -5.52 -12.73 11.23
N THR A 135 -5.07 -11.56 11.69
CA THR A 135 -4.06 -11.47 12.75
C THR A 135 -4.62 -11.82 14.15
N GLY A 136 -5.92 -11.61 14.38
CA GLY A 136 -6.60 -12.02 15.61
C GLY A 136 -6.82 -13.53 15.70
N SER A 137 -6.94 -14.22 14.57
CA SER A 137 -7.10 -15.69 14.50
C SER A 137 -5.77 -16.44 14.40
N SER A 138 -4.68 -15.75 14.05
CA SER A 138 -3.35 -16.38 13.94
C SER A 138 -2.77 -16.60 15.32
N LYS A 139 -2.42 -17.87 15.65
CA LYS A 139 -1.72 -18.19 16.90
C LYS A 139 -0.33 -17.55 16.86
N PRO A 140 0.10 -16.81 17.89
CA PRO A 140 1.42 -16.16 17.93
C PRO A 140 2.60 -17.14 17.84
N ASP A 141 2.39 -18.40 18.14
CA ASP A 141 3.41 -19.42 18.34
C ASP A 141 3.61 -20.40 17.17
N ASP A 142 3.26 -20.02 15.94
CA ASP A 142 3.65 -20.87 14.81
C ASP A 142 5.16 -20.73 14.56
N LYS A 143 5.94 -21.57 15.25
CA LYS A 143 7.41 -21.67 15.17
C LYS A 143 7.89 -22.03 13.76
N SER A 144 7.00 -22.42 12.86
CA SER A 144 7.33 -22.75 11.47
C SER A 144 7.50 -21.49 10.59
N GLN A 145 7.01 -20.32 11.03
CA GLN A 145 7.08 -19.08 10.26
C GLN A 145 8.34 -18.29 10.57
N ARG A 146 9.12 -17.96 9.53
CA ARG A 146 10.25 -17.04 9.66
C ARG A 146 9.78 -15.70 10.21
N LYS A 147 10.46 -15.22 11.22
CA LYS A 147 10.20 -13.91 11.81
C LYS A 147 10.84 -12.81 10.97
N LEU A 148 10.32 -11.61 11.11
CA LEU A 148 10.77 -10.42 10.39
C LEU A 148 11.17 -9.33 11.37
N GLN A 149 12.08 -8.48 10.91
CA GLN A 149 12.42 -7.20 11.54
C GLN A 149 12.55 -6.17 10.43
N VAL A 150 11.97 -5.00 10.61
CA VAL A 150 12.14 -3.85 9.70
C VAL A 150 12.67 -2.67 10.52
N ASN A 151 13.93 -2.27 10.25
CA ASN A 151 14.53 -1.17 10.98
C ASN A 151 13.93 0.17 10.57
N GLU A 152 13.68 0.36 9.27
CA GLU A 152 13.04 1.57 8.77
C GLU A 152 12.12 1.27 7.58
N LEU A 153 10.87 1.72 7.68
CA LEU A 153 9.93 1.84 6.57
C LEU A 153 9.63 3.32 6.36
N LEU A 154 9.86 3.82 5.16
CA LEU A 154 9.60 5.20 4.78
C LEU A 154 8.67 5.25 3.56
N ILE A 155 7.51 5.88 3.71
CA ILE A 155 6.55 6.12 2.64
C ILE A 155 6.49 7.62 2.40
N GLN A 156 6.84 8.04 1.19
CA GLN A 156 6.96 9.46 0.84
C GLN A 156 6.08 9.82 -0.35
N ASN A 157 5.60 11.07 -0.35
CA ASN A 157 4.82 11.64 -1.46
C ASN A 157 3.60 10.79 -1.86
N ALA A 158 2.95 10.14 -0.91
CA ALA A 158 1.79 9.29 -1.19
C ALA A 158 0.62 10.13 -1.74
N LYS A 159 0.05 9.69 -2.86
CA LYS A 159 -1.14 10.30 -3.47
C LYS A 159 -2.37 9.52 -3.02
N LEU A 160 -3.30 10.22 -2.37
CA LEU A 160 -4.58 9.66 -1.95
C LEU A 160 -5.70 10.20 -2.83
N THR A 161 -6.34 9.34 -3.59
CA THR A 161 -7.56 9.64 -4.32
C THR A 161 -8.76 9.22 -3.47
N VAL A 162 -9.56 10.19 -3.06
CA VAL A 162 -10.79 9.99 -2.27
C VAL A 162 -11.98 10.07 -3.21
N SER A 163 -12.66 8.94 -3.40
CA SER A 163 -13.90 8.82 -4.20
C SER A 163 -15.08 8.54 -3.28
N VAL A 164 -15.99 9.50 -3.19
CA VAL A 164 -17.18 9.39 -2.33
C VAL A 164 -18.43 9.47 -3.20
N LYS A 165 -19.25 8.42 -3.12
CA LYS A 165 -20.50 8.34 -3.89
C LYS A 165 -21.41 9.54 -3.60
N GLY A 166 -21.78 10.26 -4.64
CA GLY A 166 -22.64 11.45 -4.56
C GLY A 166 -21.92 12.76 -4.20
N LEU A 167 -20.62 12.73 -3.85
CA LEU A 167 -19.84 13.93 -3.54
C LEU A 167 -18.70 14.17 -4.52
N GLY A 168 -18.31 13.15 -5.32
CA GLY A 168 -17.25 13.26 -6.30
C GLY A 168 -15.91 12.67 -5.85
N THR A 169 -14.85 13.07 -6.55
CA THR A 169 -13.49 12.55 -6.36
C THR A 169 -12.51 13.70 -6.18
N LYS A 170 -11.58 13.56 -5.23
CA LYS A 170 -10.50 14.52 -4.98
C LYS A 170 -9.20 13.77 -4.68
N THR A 171 -8.11 14.21 -5.30
CA THR A 171 -6.78 13.67 -5.01
C THR A 171 -5.97 14.67 -4.16
N VAL A 172 -5.32 14.16 -3.13
CA VAL A 172 -4.47 14.94 -2.22
C VAL A 172 -3.18 14.19 -1.92
N THR A 173 -2.16 14.89 -1.45
CA THR A 173 -0.93 14.28 -0.95
C THR A 173 -1.09 13.98 0.54
N VAL A 174 -0.70 12.77 0.94
CA VAL A 174 -0.64 12.36 2.35
C VAL A 174 0.75 12.71 2.89
N PRO A 175 0.86 13.23 4.12
CA PRO A 175 2.15 13.44 4.76
C PRO A 175 2.96 12.16 4.85
N ASP A 176 4.28 12.27 4.78
CA ASP A 176 5.20 11.15 4.86
C ASP A 176 4.96 10.29 6.11
N ILE A 177 5.09 8.98 5.95
CA ILE A 177 4.92 8.01 7.02
C ILE A 177 6.25 7.31 7.23
N GLN A 178 6.81 7.46 8.43
CA GLN A 178 8.01 6.78 8.83
C GLN A 178 7.72 5.86 10.01
N LEU A 179 8.03 4.58 9.86
CA LEU A 179 7.98 3.58 10.91
C LEU A 179 9.37 3.06 11.15
N ARG A 180 9.73 2.87 12.40
CA ARG A 180 11.04 2.36 12.80
C ARG A 180 10.89 1.19 13.76
N ASP A 181 11.92 0.38 13.79
CA ASP A 181 12.14 -0.66 14.80
C ASP A 181 10.98 -1.66 14.92
N LEU A 182 10.39 -2.05 13.78
CA LEU A 182 9.34 -3.07 13.76
C LEU A 182 9.96 -4.46 13.95
N GLY A 183 9.58 -5.15 15.01
CA GLY A 183 10.06 -6.51 15.30
C GLY A 183 11.53 -6.57 15.75
N THR A 184 12.02 -5.55 16.45
CA THR A 184 13.38 -5.53 17.02
C THR A 184 13.54 -6.44 18.22
N ASP A 185 12.45 -6.85 18.87
CA ASP A 185 12.47 -7.84 19.92
C ASP A 185 13.25 -9.10 19.49
N PRO A 186 13.86 -9.85 20.43
CA PRO A 186 14.68 -11.03 20.11
C PRO A 186 13.97 -12.01 19.16
N ASP A 187 12.68 -12.22 19.35
CA ASP A 187 11.88 -13.16 18.56
C ASP A 187 11.40 -12.58 17.21
N GLY A 188 11.53 -11.27 16.99
CA GLY A 188 10.97 -10.62 15.80
C GLY A 188 9.45 -10.65 15.77
N ILE A 189 8.86 -10.36 14.59
CA ILE A 189 7.41 -10.42 14.36
C ILE A 189 7.07 -11.28 13.14
N THR A 190 5.88 -11.83 13.09
CA THR A 190 5.39 -12.56 11.92
C THR A 190 5.10 -11.61 10.74
N ALA A 191 5.02 -12.15 9.53
CA ALA A 191 4.62 -11.35 8.37
C ALA A 191 3.19 -10.76 8.54
N ALA A 192 2.29 -11.49 9.20
CA ALA A 192 0.95 -11.03 9.51
C ALA A 192 0.95 -9.85 10.49
N GLU A 193 1.70 -9.94 11.58
CA GLU A 193 1.85 -8.85 12.56
C GLU A 193 2.51 -7.62 11.94
N LEU A 194 3.53 -7.82 11.10
CA LEU A 194 4.16 -6.73 10.34
C LEU A 194 3.14 -6.04 9.44
N THR A 195 2.36 -6.81 8.68
CA THR A 195 1.30 -6.29 7.81
C THR A 195 0.28 -5.51 8.62
N LYS A 196 -0.16 -6.03 9.78
CA LYS A 196 -1.07 -5.32 10.69
C LYS A 196 -0.52 -3.98 11.13
N LYS A 197 0.72 -3.94 11.63
CA LYS A 197 1.35 -2.70 12.12
C LYS A 197 1.47 -1.66 11.00
N ILE A 198 1.92 -2.07 9.80
CA ILE A 198 2.02 -1.18 8.63
C ILE A 198 0.63 -0.69 8.21
N THR A 199 -0.35 -1.59 8.09
CA THR A 199 -1.72 -1.25 7.71
C THR A 199 -2.34 -0.25 8.68
N GLN A 200 -2.23 -0.48 9.98
CA GLN A 200 -2.75 0.44 11.00
C GLN A 200 -2.11 1.83 10.92
N ALA A 201 -0.79 1.91 10.76
CA ALA A 201 -0.09 3.18 10.65
C ALA A 201 -0.46 3.95 9.37
N VAL A 202 -0.50 3.26 8.22
CA VAL A 202 -0.85 3.86 6.92
C VAL A 202 -2.31 4.28 6.91
N LEU A 203 -3.23 3.37 7.27
CA LEU A 203 -4.67 3.67 7.25
C LEU A 203 -5.09 4.67 8.31
N GLY A 204 -4.41 4.72 9.45
CA GLY A 204 -4.61 5.78 10.44
C GLY A 204 -4.33 7.17 9.86
N ARG A 205 -3.22 7.32 9.12
CA ARG A 205 -2.88 8.57 8.43
C ARG A 205 -3.83 8.87 7.27
N VAL A 206 -4.17 7.86 6.47
CA VAL A 206 -5.12 7.98 5.36
C VAL A 206 -6.51 8.35 5.87
N SER A 207 -7.01 7.71 6.92
CA SER A 207 -8.33 7.97 7.49
C SER A 207 -8.49 9.43 7.96
N SER A 208 -7.48 10.00 8.62
CA SER A 208 -7.50 11.42 9.01
C SER A 208 -7.56 12.35 7.79
N THR A 209 -6.79 12.03 6.75
CA THR A 209 -6.81 12.80 5.50
C THR A 209 -8.15 12.67 4.76
N VAL A 210 -8.72 11.45 4.70
CA VAL A 210 -10.06 11.21 4.12
C VAL A 210 -11.11 12.05 4.83
N THR A 211 -11.11 12.08 6.16
CA THR A 211 -12.08 12.85 6.94
C THR A 211 -12.05 14.34 6.56
N SER A 212 -10.86 14.91 6.41
CA SER A 212 -10.70 16.31 5.99
C SER A 212 -11.22 16.54 4.58
N VAL A 213 -10.86 15.67 3.63
CA VAL A 213 -11.31 15.78 2.23
C VAL A 213 -12.82 15.63 2.10
N VAL A 214 -13.43 14.69 2.83
CA VAL A 214 -14.88 14.46 2.83
C VAL A 214 -15.61 15.68 3.38
N ALA A 215 -15.11 16.31 4.45
CA ALA A 215 -15.67 17.52 4.99
C ALA A 215 -15.63 18.67 3.98
N ASP A 216 -14.53 18.83 3.25
CA ASP A 216 -14.42 19.85 2.18
C ASP A 216 -15.38 19.59 1.02
N LEU A 217 -15.47 18.34 0.54
CA LEU A 217 -16.43 17.97 -0.52
C LEU A 217 -17.87 18.22 -0.09
N GLY A 218 -18.19 17.92 1.17
CA GLY A 218 -19.52 18.19 1.74
C GLY A 218 -19.88 19.67 1.81
N LYS A 219 -18.91 20.55 2.11
CA LYS A 219 -19.12 22.01 2.09
C LYS A 219 -19.34 22.52 0.68
N LEU A 220 -18.55 22.05 -0.30
CA LEU A 220 -18.72 22.39 -1.72
C LEU A 220 -20.11 21.98 -2.23
N GLY A 221 -20.58 20.78 -1.91
CA GLY A 221 -21.91 20.31 -2.30
C GLY A 221 -23.05 21.14 -1.73
N LYS A 222 -22.92 21.61 -0.48
CA LYS A 222 -23.91 22.53 0.13
C LYS A 222 -23.92 23.90 -0.53
N ASN A 223 -22.75 24.47 -0.83
CA ASN A 223 -22.65 25.79 -1.47
C ASN A 223 -23.25 25.76 -2.88
N ILE A 224 -22.95 24.73 -3.71
CA ILE A 224 -23.54 24.56 -5.03
C ILE A 224 -25.07 24.41 -4.93
N GLY A 225 -25.55 23.65 -3.96
CA GLY A 225 -27.00 23.53 -3.71
C GLY A 225 -27.68 24.83 -3.32
N GLN A 226 -27.03 25.65 -2.49
CA GLN A 226 -27.54 26.96 -2.10
C GLN A 226 -27.53 27.99 -3.23
N GLU A 227 -26.46 28.03 -4.04
CA GLU A 227 -26.41 28.88 -5.23
C GLU A 227 -27.44 28.49 -6.27
N ALA A 228 -27.63 27.17 -6.53
CA ALA A 228 -28.66 26.69 -7.44
C ALA A 228 -30.07 27.07 -6.98
N VAL A 229 -30.36 26.95 -5.66
CA VAL A 229 -31.64 27.36 -5.08
C VAL A 229 -31.81 28.87 -5.13
N GLY A 230 -30.77 29.65 -4.88
CA GLY A 230 -30.79 31.12 -5.01
C GLY A 230 -31.10 31.54 -6.45
N THR A 231 -30.40 30.97 -7.43
CA THR A 231 -30.62 31.27 -8.85
C THR A 231 -32.04 30.94 -9.32
N VAL A 232 -32.60 29.80 -8.89
CA VAL A 232 -33.98 29.41 -9.21
C VAL A 232 -34.99 30.37 -8.57
N LYS A 233 -34.71 30.84 -7.35
CA LYS A 233 -35.57 31.79 -6.66
C LYS A 233 -35.60 33.16 -7.34
N ASP A 234 -34.40 33.65 -7.74
CA ASP A 234 -34.29 34.92 -8.48
C ASP A 234 -34.96 34.87 -9.86
N VAL A 235 -34.81 33.76 -10.59
CA VAL A 235 -35.51 33.55 -11.87
C VAL A 235 -37.01 33.48 -11.64
N GLY A 236 -37.49 32.78 -10.62
CA GLY A 236 -38.90 32.69 -10.26
C GLY A 236 -39.52 34.06 -9.91
N GLU A 237 -38.81 34.88 -9.12
CA GLU A 237 -39.27 36.25 -8.79
C GLU A 237 -39.25 37.18 -10.01
N GLY A 238 -38.24 37.05 -10.87
CA GLY A 238 -38.16 37.83 -12.13
C GLY A 238 -39.29 37.54 -13.06
N VAL A 239 -39.63 36.26 -13.27
CA VAL A 239 -40.81 35.84 -14.11
C VAL A 239 -42.09 36.30 -13.47
N GLY A 240 -42.29 36.18 -12.16
CA GLY A 240 -43.47 36.64 -11.46
C GLY A 240 -43.71 38.16 -11.58
N LYS A 241 -42.68 38.98 -11.54
CA LYS A 241 -42.74 40.44 -11.78
C LYS A 241 -43.08 40.77 -13.24
N ALA A 242 -42.49 40.05 -14.20
CA ALA A 242 -42.79 40.24 -15.63
C ALA A 242 -44.23 39.91 -15.96
N VAL A 243 -44.77 38.81 -15.44
CA VAL A 243 -46.15 38.41 -15.65
C VAL A 243 -47.13 39.41 -15.03
N LYS A 244 -46.88 39.89 -13.80
CA LYS A 244 -47.72 40.96 -13.17
C LYS A 244 -47.69 42.26 -13.94
N GLY A 245 -46.60 42.60 -14.65
CA GLY A 245 -46.53 43.79 -15.51
C GLY A 245 -47.35 43.71 -16.76
N ILE A 246 -47.61 42.52 -17.29
CA ILE A 246 -48.39 42.29 -18.52
C ILE A 246 -49.90 42.38 -18.24
N PHE A 247 -50.37 42.03 -17.03
CA PHE A 247 -51.78 42.07 -16.67
C PHE A 247 -52.23 43.35 -15.96
N LYS A 248 -51.40 44.38 -15.97
CA LYS A 248 -51.71 45.72 -15.36
C LYS A 248 -51.88 46.83 -16.43
N LYS A 249 -52.48 46.50 -17.57
CA LYS A 249 -53.01 47.47 -18.51
C LYS A 249 -54.48 47.23 -18.74
#